data_28f345eb5170824e20eb240639df8cb0
#
_entry.id   28f345eb5170824e20eb240639df8cb0
#
_cell.length_a   1.000
_cell.length_b   1.000
_cell.length_c   1.000
_cell.angle_alpha   90.00
_cell.angle_beta   90.00
_cell.angle_gamma   90.00
#
_symmetry.space_group_name_H-M   'P 1'
#
loop_
_entity.id
_entity.type
_entity.pdbx_description
1 polymer ?
#
loop_
_entity_poly.entity_id
_entity_poly.type
_entity_poly.pdbx_seq_one_letter_code
_entity_poly.pdbx_strand_id
1 'polypeptide(L)'
;MASSNQLNFPFSDLIAGYIRSVSYPDVFDCKGEVELETSDGRMYTVKITDAAYAELVRNLGEPFQMAPDLNQILVEGRFVHFYGLFYPESDRLKFEAKHMLLFGRGKDDLRFEDQNWWIHQIQQLLNFYLEAQFQVVEGEKIDFKKFRTDLSAEGKKQDGVQNLDTISRLIYGFATAYMITGDERALEAAKNGTEYMQRHFRHQNKSDGICYWYSQIDIQDDGSVRKYMGSTAGGDEGGNAIPCYEQIYALAGPTQTWRLIGGEGIKQDIDDTISFLNRYYKD
;
A
#
# COMPACT_ATOMS: atom_id res chain seq x y z
N MET A 1 -36.77 3.81 -27.88
CA MET A 1 -36.46 4.90 -26.93
C MET A 1 -35.99 4.23 -25.64
N ALA A 2 -34.71 4.21 -25.42
CA ALA A 2 -34.15 3.68 -24.15
C ALA A 2 -34.37 4.77 -23.10
N SER A 3 -35.14 4.48 -22.05
CA SER A 3 -35.26 5.35 -20.88
C SER A 3 -33.87 5.48 -20.25
N SER A 4 -33.25 6.63 -20.34
CA SER A 4 -32.06 6.93 -19.58
C SER A 4 -32.45 6.86 -18.10
N ASN A 5 -31.89 5.90 -17.35
CA ASN A 5 -31.90 5.91 -15.89
C ASN A 5 -31.03 7.08 -15.40
N GLN A 6 -31.54 8.29 -15.57
CA GLN A 6 -30.88 9.47 -15.07
C GLN A 6 -31.11 9.52 -13.55
N LEU A 7 -30.03 9.51 -12.78
CA LEU A 7 -30.10 9.65 -11.34
C LEU A 7 -30.66 11.03 -10.98
N ASN A 8 -31.76 11.06 -10.20
CA ASN A 8 -32.46 12.29 -9.81
C ASN A 8 -32.01 12.83 -8.44
N PHE A 9 -30.81 12.49 -8.00
CA PHE A 9 -30.26 12.98 -6.73
C PHE A 9 -28.78 13.35 -6.91
N PRO A 10 -28.27 14.33 -6.14
CA PRO A 10 -26.85 14.64 -6.13
C PRO A 10 -26.01 13.47 -5.63
N PHE A 11 -24.88 13.21 -6.28
CA PHE A 11 -23.91 12.19 -5.83
C PHE A 11 -22.49 12.69 -6.08
N SER A 12 -21.56 12.20 -5.28
CA SER A 12 -20.14 12.50 -5.44
C SER A 12 -19.45 11.46 -6.32
N ASP A 13 -18.53 11.93 -7.16
CA ASP A 13 -17.71 11.04 -7.98
C ASP A 13 -16.37 11.69 -8.31
N LEU A 14 -15.46 10.87 -8.85
CA LEU A 14 -14.17 11.28 -9.39
C LEU A 14 -14.19 11.11 -10.90
N ILE A 15 -13.92 12.19 -11.62
CA ILE A 15 -13.73 12.15 -13.07
C ILE A 15 -12.32 12.57 -13.43
N ALA A 16 -11.74 11.95 -14.45
CA ALA A 16 -10.37 12.21 -14.89
C ALA A 16 -10.33 12.34 -16.42
N GLY A 17 -9.53 13.27 -16.91
CA GLY A 17 -9.41 13.47 -18.35
C GLY A 17 -8.53 14.66 -18.70
N TYR A 18 -8.56 15.00 -19.97
CA TYR A 18 -7.84 16.14 -20.52
C TYR A 18 -8.75 17.37 -20.65
N ILE A 19 -8.25 18.51 -20.21
CA ILE A 19 -8.91 19.79 -20.42
C ILE A 19 -8.91 20.11 -21.91
N ARG A 20 -10.10 20.37 -22.48
CA ARG A 20 -10.29 20.75 -23.88
C ARG A 20 -10.48 22.24 -24.05
N SER A 21 -11.12 22.89 -23.09
CA SER A 21 -11.21 24.33 -23.03
C SER A 21 -11.44 24.81 -21.60
N VAL A 22 -11.11 26.06 -21.33
CA VAL A 22 -11.38 26.74 -20.07
C VAL A 22 -12.07 28.07 -20.39
N SER A 23 -13.11 28.37 -19.65
CA SER A 23 -13.78 29.65 -19.69
C SER A 23 -13.91 30.25 -18.29
N TYR A 24 -13.93 31.58 -18.22
CA TYR A 24 -14.06 32.32 -16.97
C TYR A 24 -15.32 33.20 -17.07
N PRO A 25 -16.53 32.61 -16.88
CA PRO A 25 -17.75 33.36 -16.97
C PRO A 25 -17.84 34.40 -15.86
N ASP A 26 -18.32 35.60 -16.19
CA ASP A 26 -18.61 36.64 -15.20
C ASP A 26 -19.93 36.33 -14.48
N VAL A 27 -19.94 35.28 -13.70
CA VAL A 27 -21.11 34.80 -12.96
C VAL A 27 -20.72 34.70 -11.49
N PHE A 28 -21.57 35.24 -10.63
CA PHE A 28 -21.41 35.09 -9.19
C PHE A 28 -21.25 33.59 -8.81
N ASP A 29 -20.28 33.27 -7.97
CA ASP A 29 -19.98 31.91 -7.51
C ASP A 29 -19.42 30.95 -8.59
N CYS A 30 -18.85 31.48 -9.68
CA CYS A 30 -18.14 30.66 -10.67
C CYS A 30 -16.74 31.26 -10.93
N LYS A 31 -15.69 30.56 -10.52
CA LYS A 31 -14.30 30.92 -10.79
C LYS A 31 -13.81 30.47 -12.17
N GLY A 32 -14.51 29.52 -12.77
CA GLY A 32 -14.20 28.99 -14.08
C GLY A 32 -15.07 27.79 -14.45
N GLU A 33 -15.16 27.53 -15.73
CA GLU A 33 -15.74 26.30 -16.29
C GLU A 33 -14.73 25.61 -17.18
N VAL A 34 -14.59 24.30 -17.03
CA VAL A 34 -13.65 23.47 -17.77
C VAL A 34 -14.43 22.43 -18.56
N GLU A 35 -14.21 22.35 -19.88
CA GLU A 35 -14.62 21.20 -20.67
C GLU A 35 -13.57 20.10 -20.56
N LEU A 36 -13.96 18.99 -19.93
CA LEU A 36 -13.11 17.83 -19.68
C LEU A 36 -13.51 16.66 -20.58
N GLU A 37 -12.57 16.12 -21.33
CA GLU A 37 -12.75 14.87 -22.09
C GLU A 37 -12.12 13.71 -21.32
N THR A 38 -12.95 12.73 -20.95
CA THR A 38 -12.51 11.50 -20.28
C THR A 38 -11.99 10.47 -21.29
N SER A 39 -11.28 9.45 -20.81
CA SER A 39 -10.65 8.39 -21.64
C SER A 39 -11.64 7.60 -22.50
N ASP A 40 -12.92 7.57 -22.11
CA ASP A 40 -14.00 6.95 -22.90
C ASP A 40 -14.70 7.91 -23.86
N GLY A 41 -14.14 9.11 -24.05
CA GLY A 41 -14.63 10.12 -25.00
C GLY A 41 -15.84 10.92 -24.53
N ARG A 42 -16.26 10.78 -23.27
CA ARG A 42 -17.32 11.62 -22.71
C ARG A 42 -16.82 13.02 -22.39
N MET A 43 -17.67 14.00 -22.65
CA MET A 43 -17.41 15.41 -22.32
C MET A 43 -18.18 15.80 -21.06
N TYR A 44 -17.51 16.45 -20.15
CA TYR A 44 -18.10 17.01 -18.94
C TYR A 44 -17.77 18.49 -18.82
N THR A 45 -18.80 19.29 -18.56
CA THR A 45 -18.62 20.68 -18.13
C THR A 45 -18.44 20.71 -16.63
N VAL A 46 -17.25 21.07 -16.18
CA VAL A 46 -16.84 21.12 -14.76
C VAL A 46 -16.89 22.56 -14.28
N LYS A 47 -17.82 22.86 -13.36
CA LYS A 47 -17.90 24.17 -12.68
C LYS A 47 -16.88 24.21 -11.53
N ILE A 48 -16.12 25.31 -11.46
CA ILE A 48 -15.16 25.57 -10.38
C ILE A 48 -15.65 26.79 -9.59
N THR A 49 -15.81 26.61 -8.29
CA THR A 49 -16.26 27.62 -7.34
C THR A 49 -15.17 28.00 -6.35
N ASP A 50 -15.41 28.99 -5.49
CA ASP A 50 -14.52 29.37 -4.39
C ASP A 50 -14.27 28.23 -3.38
N ALA A 51 -15.19 27.25 -3.33
CA ALA A 51 -15.07 26.08 -2.46
C ALA A 51 -14.12 25.00 -3.02
N ALA A 52 -13.66 25.12 -4.27
CA ALA A 52 -12.76 24.19 -4.89
C ALA A 52 -11.29 24.52 -4.52
N TYR A 53 -10.50 23.49 -4.25
CA TYR A 53 -9.06 23.63 -4.07
C TYR A 53 -8.30 22.65 -4.97
N ALA A 54 -7.02 22.97 -5.24
CA ALA A 54 -6.15 22.14 -6.05
C ALA A 54 -4.88 21.80 -5.30
N GLU A 55 -4.41 20.57 -5.48
CA GLU A 55 -3.13 20.13 -4.96
C GLU A 55 -2.33 19.35 -6.01
N LEU A 56 -1.03 19.30 -5.82
CA LEU A 56 -0.15 18.43 -6.58
C LEU A 56 -0.12 17.04 -5.96
N VAL A 57 -0.13 16.00 -6.80
CA VAL A 57 0.08 14.62 -6.34
C VAL A 57 1.40 14.53 -5.59
N ARG A 58 1.39 13.81 -4.48
CA ARG A 58 2.52 13.67 -3.58
C ARG A 58 3.01 12.23 -3.55
N ASN A 59 4.32 12.08 -3.40
CA ASN A 59 4.90 10.82 -2.98
C ASN A 59 4.73 10.63 -1.46
N LEU A 60 4.85 9.40 -1.01
CA LEU A 60 4.84 9.09 0.42
C LEU A 60 5.92 9.94 1.14
N GLY A 61 5.52 10.61 2.23
CA GLY A 61 6.40 11.47 3.02
C GLY A 61 6.61 12.90 2.50
N GLU A 62 6.15 13.23 1.30
CA GLU A 62 6.19 14.61 0.81
C GLU A 62 5.14 15.49 1.51
N PRO A 63 5.49 16.74 1.85
CA PRO A 63 4.55 17.67 2.44
C PRO A 63 3.43 18.06 1.46
N PHE A 64 2.28 18.47 2.00
CA PHE A 64 1.20 19.02 1.20
C PHE A 64 1.68 20.25 0.40
N GLN A 65 1.37 20.27 -0.88
CA GLN A 65 1.67 21.37 -1.78
C GLN A 65 0.39 21.86 -2.43
N MET A 66 -0.10 23.02 -2.00
CA MET A 66 -1.19 23.68 -2.69
C MET A 66 -0.74 24.06 -4.11
N ALA A 67 -1.58 23.82 -5.08
CA ALA A 67 -1.32 24.25 -6.44
C ALA A 67 -1.30 25.77 -6.52
N PRO A 68 -0.51 26.35 -7.43
CA PRO A 68 -0.53 27.79 -7.70
C PRO A 68 -1.89 28.24 -8.25
N ASP A 69 -1.99 29.53 -8.61
CA ASP A 69 -3.20 30.15 -9.13
C ASP A 69 -3.91 29.29 -10.20
N LEU A 70 -5.21 29.10 -10.04
CA LEU A 70 -6.06 28.28 -10.93
C LEU A 70 -5.90 28.68 -12.39
N ASN A 71 -5.77 29.96 -12.70
CA ASN A 71 -5.58 30.46 -14.06
C ASN A 71 -4.28 29.95 -14.72
N GLN A 72 -3.27 29.59 -13.93
CA GLN A 72 -2.01 29.06 -14.44
C GLN A 72 -2.03 27.54 -14.60
N ILE A 73 -2.91 26.86 -13.89
CA ILE A 73 -2.97 25.40 -13.88
C ILE A 73 -4.08 24.82 -14.75
N LEU A 74 -5.20 25.53 -14.90
CA LEU A 74 -6.29 25.11 -15.77
C LEU A 74 -6.01 25.58 -17.20
N VAL A 75 -5.29 24.76 -17.94
CA VAL A 75 -4.90 25.03 -19.31
C VAL A 75 -5.29 23.89 -20.24
N GLU A 76 -5.59 24.21 -21.49
CA GLU A 76 -5.92 23.21 -22.51
C GLU A 76 -4.81 22.16 -22.66
N GLY A 77 -5.21 20.90 -22.80
CA GLY A 77 -4.33 19.74 -22.94
C GLY A 77 -3.80 19.21 -21.62
N ARG A 78 -4.12 19.81 -20.47
CA ARG A 78 -3.71 19.29 -19.17
C ARG A 78 -4.58 18.13 -18.74
N PHE A 79 -3.94 17.06 -18.25
CA PHE A 79 -4.61 15.96 -17.55
C PHE A 79 -4.86 16.33 -16.09
N VAL A 80 -6.09 16.10 -15.62
CA VAL A 80 -6.51 16.45 -14.26
C VAL A 80 -7.53 15.45 -13.72
N HIS A 81 -7.52 15.22 -12.41
CA HIS A 81 -8.59 14.54 -11.70
C HIS A 81 -9.44 15.57 -10.96
N PHE A 82 -10.75 15.51 -11.16
CA PHE A 82 -11.73 16.30 -10.42
C PHE A 82 -12.56 15.38 -9.53
N TYR A 83 -12.49 15.57 -8.23
CA TYR A 83 -13.47 15.05 -7.29
C TYR A 83 -14.52 16.11 -7.02
N GLY A 84 -15.79 15.75 -7.10
CA GLY A 84 -16.86 16.72 -6.96
C GLY A 84 -18.24 16.10 -6.86
N LEU A 85 -19.23 16.93 -7.12
CA LEU A 85 -20.64 16.57 -7.01
C LEU A 85 -21.33 16.70 -8.37
N PHE A 86 -22.04 15.65 -8.76
CA PHE A 86 -23.01 15.70 -9.84
C PHE A 86 -24.35 16.20 -9.32
N TYR A 87 -24.90 17.18 -10.01
CA TYR A 87 -26.25 17.71 -9.75
C TYR A 87 -27.13 17.44 -10.95
N PRO A 88 -28.31 16.83 -10.79
CA PRO A 88 -29.30 16.76 -11.83
C PRO A 88 -29.89 18.17 -12.06
N GLU A 89 -29.80 18.66 -13.28
CA GLU A 89 -30.40 19.93 -13.68
C GLU A 89 -31.15 19.74 -14.99
N SER A 90 -32.47 19.85 -14.92
CA SER A 90 -33.41 19.73 -16.04
C SER A 90 -33.20 18.49 -16.92
N ASP A 91 -32.27 18.51 -17.84
CA ASP A 91 -31.96 17.47 -18.83
C ASP A 91 -30.47 17.05 -18.87
N ARG A 92 -29.64 17.61 -17.98
CA ARG A 92 -28.20 17.29 -17.88
C ARG A 92 -27.78 17.09 -16.43
N LEU A 93 -26.66 16.37 -16.30
CA LEU A 93 -25.89 16.34 -15.04
C LEU A 93 -24.84 17.45 -15.11
N LYS A 94 -24.86 18.38 -14.15
CA LYS A 94 -23.77 19.34 -13.93
C LYS A 94 -22.80 18.77 -12.91
N PHE A 95 -21.53 19.01 -13.13
CA PHE A 95 -20.47 18.61 -12.21
C PHE A 95 -19.82 19.84 -11.59
N GLU A 96 -19.80 19.89 -10.26
CA GLU A 96 -19.11 20.94 -9.51
C GLU A 96 -17.87 20.35 -8.83
N ALA A 97 -16.69 20.82 -9.21
CA ALA A 97 -15.44 20.39 -8.60
C ALA A 97 -15.32 20.88 -7.15
N LYS A 98 -14.87 20.02 -6.27
CA LYS A 98 -14.50 20.33 -4.87
C LYS A 98 -13.01 20.18 -4.63
N HIS A 99 -12.39 19.22 -5.27
CA HIS A 99 -10.96 18.95 -5.18
C HIS A 99 -10.40 18.65 -6.57
N MET A 100 -9.26 19.22 -6.88
CA MET A 100 -8.52 18.99 -8.11
C MET A 100 -7.18 18.39 -7.78
N LEU A 101 -6.83 17.29 -8.40
CA LEU A 101 -5.53 16.64 -8.25
C LEU A 101 -4.74 16.77 -9.56
N LEU A 102 -3.58 17.38 -9.48
CA LEU A 102 -2.67 17.64 -10.57
C LEU A 102 -1.42 16.79 -10.43
N PHE A 103 -0.93 16.24 -11.53
CA PHE A 103 0.19 15.28 -11.52
C PHE A 103 1.57 15.94 -11.63
N GLY A 104 1.63 17.22 -11.97
CA GLY A 104 2.84 17.98 -12.05
C GLY A 104 2.57 19.48 -12.12
N ARG A 105 3.62 20.30 -12.05
CA ARG A 105 3.49 21.76 -12.15
C ARG A 105 3.14 22.21 -13.57
N GLY A 106 3.78 21.61 -14.57
CA GLY A 106 3.48 21.83 -15.98
C GLY A 106 2.37 20.90 -16.48
N LYS A 107 1.76 21.22 -17.63
CA LYS A 107 0.70 20.39 -18.23
C LYS A 107 1.19 19.02 -18.70
N ASP A 108 2.45 18.95 -19.10
CA ASP A 108 3.10 17.74 -19.63
C ASP A 108 4.01 17.07 -18.57
N ASP A 109 3.97 17.55 -17.32
CA ASP A 109 4.76 17.02 -16.21
C ASP A 109 3.94 15.94 -15.50
N LEU A 110 4.09 14.69 -15.93
CA LEU A 110 3.42 13.52 -15.38
C LEU A 110 4.44 12.69 -14.58
N ARG A 111 4.62 13.02 -13.32
CA ARG A 111 5.64 12.45 -12.42
C ARG A 111 5.65 10.92 -12.39
N PHE A 112 4.50 10.26 -12.53
CA PHE A 112 4.38 8.81 -12.54
C PHE A 112 4.87 8.16 -13.85
N GLU A 113 5.12 8.95 -14.90
CA GLU A 113 5.74 8.48 -16.15
C GLU A 113 7.27 8.61 -16.13
N ASP A 114 7.84 9.23 -15.11
CA ASP A 114 9.29 9.29 -14.92
C ASP A 114 9.88 7.88 -14.88
N GLN A 115 10.97 7.65 -15.62
CA GLN A 115 11.61 6.35 -15.77
C GLN A 115 11.93 5.68 -14.42
N ASN A 116 12.29 6.46 -13.41
CA ASN A 116 12.68 5.97 -12.08
C ASN A 116 11.61 6.18 -11.00
N TRP A 117 10.39 6.57 -11.38
CA TRP A 117 9.34 6.90 -10.40
C TRP A 117 9.05 5.74 -9.44
N TRP A 118 8.87 4.52 -9.98
CA TRP A 118 8.61 3.32 -9.18
C TRP A 118 9.76 2.96 -8.25
N ILE A 119 11.00 3.15 -8.70
CA ILE A 119 12.19 2.92 -7.86
C ILE A 119 12.19 3.88 -6.67
N HIS A 120 11.91 5.16 -6.91
CA HIS A 120 11.80 6.15 -5.84
C HIS A 120 10.66 5.84 -4.86
N GLN A 121 9.49 5.39 -5.33
CA GLN A 121 8.39 4.98 -4.45
C GLN A 121 8.80 3.82 -3.55
N ILE A 122 9.47 2.80 -4.11
CA ILE A 122 9.93 1.64 -3.34
C ILE A 122 10.98 2.04 -2.32
N GLN A 123 11.92 2.92 -2.66
CA GLN A 123 12.91 3.44 -1.71
C GLN A 123 12.26 4.22 -0.57
N GLN A 124 11.25 5.03 -0.84
CA GLN A 124 10.52 5.77 0.20
C GLN A 124 9.74 4.83 1.12
N LEU A 125 9.07 3.80 0.58
CA LEU A 125 8.42 2.76 1.36
C LEU A 125 9.42 1.99 2.23
N LEU A 126 10.58 1.63 1.67
CA LEU A 126 11.65 0.98 2.42
C LEU A 126 12.10 1.85 3.60
N ASN A 127 12.39 3.13 3.37
CA ASN A 127 12.80 4.06 4.41
C ASN A 127 11.72 4.20 5.49
N PHE A 128 10.45 4.34 5.09
CA PHE A 128 9.32 4.42 6.02
C PHE A 128 9.25 3.20 6.95
N TYR A 129 9.33 1.98 6.41
CA TYR A 129 9.26 0.77 7.24
C TYR A 129 10.52 0.57 8.09
N LEU A 130 11.71 0.89 7.58
CA LEU A 130 12.95 0.83 8.37
C LEU A 130 12.92 1.78 9.56
N GLU A 131 12.39 2.98 9.38
CA GLU A 131 12.26 3.95 10.45
C GLU A 131 11.12 3.60 11.40
N ALA A 132 9.90 3.42 10.90
CA ALA A 132 8.71 3.21 11.72
C ALA A 132 8.76 1.90 12.52
N GLN A 133 9.25 0.81 11.93
CA GLN A 133 9.31 -0.49 12.60
C GLN A 133 10.58 -0.67 13.43
N PHE A 134 11.73 -0.20 12.94
CA PHE A 134 13.01 -0.62 13.54
C PHE A 134 13.82 0.54 14.10
N GLN A 135 13.51 1.79 13.72
CA GLN A 135 14.31 2.96 14.11
C GLN A 135 15.80 2.72 13.80
N VAL A 136 16.06 2.32 12.55
CA VAL A 136 17.40 1.88 12.12
C VAL A 136 18.39 3.04 12.24
N VAL A 137 19.46 2.78 12.99
CA VAL A 137 20.64 3.65 13.05
C VAL A 137 21.70 3.07 12.13
N GLU A 138 22.43 3.93 11.43
CA GLU A 138 23.50 3.51 10.53
C GLU A 138 24.54 2.65 11.25
N GLY A 139 24.81 1.45 10.72
CA GLY A 139 25.73 0.47 11.30
C GLY A 139 25.14 -0.45 12.38
N GLU A 140 23.88 -0.29 12.76
CA GLU A 140 23.20 -1.20 13.68
C GLU A 140 22.43 -2.29 12.95
N LYS A 141 22.43 -3.49 13.54
CA LYS A 141 21.63 -4.63 13.03
C LYS A 141 20.15 -4.36 13.21
N ILE A 142 19.36 -4.64 12.17
CA ILE A 142 17.90 -4.51 12.19
C ILE A 142 17.29 -5.53 13.17
N ASP A 143 16.67 -5.04 14.25
CA ASP A 143 16.11 -5.87 15.32
C ASP A 143 14.61 -6.11 15.15
N PHE A 144 14.24 -7.29 14.68
CA PHE A 144 12.85 -7.69 14.48
C PHE A 144 12.02 -7.88 15.76
N LYS A 145 12.62 -7.85 16.94
CA LYS A 145 11.86 -7.76 18.20
C LYS A 145 11.06 -6.45 18.30
N LYS A 146 11.51 -5.41 17.62
CA LYS A 146 10.82 -4.11 17.53
C LYS A 146 9.61 -4.12 16.60
N PHE A 147 9.50 -5.09 15.68
CA PHE A 147 8.37 -5.18 14.76
C PHE A 147 7.03 -5.26 15.50
N ARG A 148 6.00 -4.63 14.97
CA ARG A 148 4.61 -4.76 15.41
C ARG A 148 3.71 -4.92 14.19
N THR A 149 2.63 -5.68 14.37
CA THR A 149 1.70 -5.99 13.28
C THR A 149 0.96 -4.75 12.83
N ASP A 150 0.40 -4.01 13.79
CA ASP A 150 -0.39 -2.82 13.49
C ASP A 150 0.47 -1.56 13.53
N LEU A 151 0.48 -0.87 12.40
CA LEU A 151 1.19 0.38 12.18
C LEU A 151 0.23 1.39 11.57
N SER A 152 0.10 2.58 12.18
CA SER A 152 -0.69 3.65 11.60
C SER A 152 -0.02 4.22 10.35
N ALA A 153 -0.77 4.99 9.55
CA ALA A 153 -0.22 5.68 8.38
C ALA A 153 0.92 6.66 8.72
N GLU A 154 0.94 7.17 9.97
CA GLU A 154 2.00 8.04 10.48
C GLU A 154 3.20 7.25 11.07
N GLY A 155 3.20 5.93 10.99
CA GLY A 155 4.28 5.08 11.49
C GLY A 155 4.23 4.78 12.99
N LYS A 156 3.09 5.00 13.66
CA LYS A 156 2.94 4.67 15.09
C LYS A 156 2.50 3.23 15.27
N LYS A 157 3.20 2.51 16.13
CA LYS A 157 2.86 1.13 16.52
C LYS A 157 1.64 1.13 17.42
N GLN A 158 0.68 0.23 17.17
CA GLN A 158 -0.62 0.23 17.84
C GLN A 158 -0.85 -1.00 18.71
N ASP A 159 -0.08 -2.07 18.52
CA ASP A 159 -0.22 -3.33 19.26
C ASP A 159 1.08 -3.83 19.88
N GLY A 160 1.00 -4.90 20.70
CA GLY A 160 2.13 -5.58 21.31
C GLY A 160 2.51 -6.89 20.60
N VAL A 161 1.70 -7.37 19.66
CA VAL A 161 1.83 -8.69 19.05
C VAL A 161 2.50 -8.67 17.68
N GLN A 162 3.00 -9.83 17.26
CA GLN A 162 3.60 -10.04 15.96
C GLN A 162 2.90 -11.20 15.25
N ASN A 163 2.25 -10.89 14.12
CA ASN A 163 1.56 -11.88 13.30
C ASN A 163 2.48 -12.41 12.21
N LEU A 164 2.47 -13.72 12.02
CA LEU A 164 3.30 -14.46 11.09
C LEU A 164 3.11 -13.97 9.64
N ASP A 165 1.88 -13.87 9.20
CA ASP A 165 1.54 -13.48 7.83
C ASP A 165 2.04 -12.06 7.49
N THR A 166 1.94 -11.15 8.45
CA THR A 166 2.35 -9.76 8.27
C THR A 166 3.87 -9.60 8.26
N ILE A 167 4.57 -10.25 9.19
CA ILE A 167 6.05 -10.19 9.23
C ILE A 167 6.65 -10.86 7.99
N SER A 168 6.09 -12.00 7.55
CA SER A 168 6.58 -12.69 6.35
C SER A 168 6.38 -11.86 5.08
N ARG A 169 5.23 -11.18 4.95
CA ARG A 169 4.98 -10.25 3.84
C ARG A 169 5.91 -9.04 3.86
N LEU A 170 6.23 -8.51 5.04
CA LEU A 170 7.22 -7.43 5.16
C LEU A 170 8.62 -7.89 4.71
N ILE A 171 9.05 -9.08 5.11
CA ILE A 171 10.33 -9.68 4.68
C ILE A 171 10.34 -9.89 3.15
N TYR A 172 9.24 -10.39 2.58
CA TYR A 172 9.06 -10.47 1.14
C TYR A 172 9.22 -9.11 0.47
N GLY A 173 8.60 -8.07 1.04
CA GLY A 173 8.71 -6.69 0.56
C GLY A 173 10.16 -6.19 0.56
N PHE A 174 10.91 -6.42 1.64
CA PHE A 174 12.32 -6.05 1.72
C PHE A 174 13.18 -6.80 0.70
N ALA A 175 13.01 -8.11 0.58
CA ALA A 175 13.73 -8.89 -0.42
C ALA A 175 13.44 -8.40 -1.85
N THR A 176 12.18 -8.08 -2.15
CA THR A 176 11.76 -7.52 -3.44
C THR A 176 12.31 -6.10 -3.66
N ALA A 177 12.32 -5.26 -2.61
CA ALA A 177 12.90 -3.92 -2.69
C ALA A 177 14.39 -3.99 -3.05
N TYR A 178 15.16 -4.90 -2.44
CA TYR A 178 16.56 -5.13 -2.84
C TYR A 178 16.69 -5.51 -4.32
N MET A 179 15.87 -6.42 -4.81
CA MET A 179 15.92 -6.85 -6.22
C MET A 179 15.70 -5.68 -7.21
N ILE A 180 14.93 -4.69 -6.83
CA ILE A 180 14.57 -3.57 -7.68
C ILE A 180 15.54 -2.39 -7.51
N THR A 181 15.98 -2.12 -6.28
CA THR A 181 16.73 -0.90 -5.94
C THR A 181 18.23 -1.14 -5.74
N GLY A 182 18.64 -2.38 -5.41
CA GLY A 182 19.99 -2.70 -4.99
C GLY A 182 20.35 -2.16 -3.59
N ASP A 183 19.37 -1.71 -2.79
CA ASP A 183 19.64 -1.15 -1.46
C ASP A 183 19.99 -2.26 -0.45
N GLU A 184 21.23 -2.31 -0.01
CA GLU A 184 21.76 -3.33 0.89
C GLU A 184 21.03 -3.37 2.25
N ARG A 185 20.44 -2.28 2.70
CA ARG A 185 19.63 -2.25 3.94
C ARG A 185 18.40 -3.16 3.79
N ALA A 186 17.80 -3.20 2.60
CA ALA A 186 16.68 -4.07 2.30
C ALA A 186 17.09 -5.56 2.32
N LEU A 187 18.25 -5.88 1.78
CA LEU A 187 18.79 -7.25 1.86
C LEU A 187 19.08 -7.67 3.30
N GLU A 188 19.68 -6.78 4.09
CA GLU A 188 19.96 -7.04 5.50
C GLU A 188 18.65 -7.24 6.28
N ALA A 189 17.62 -6.41 6.05
CA ALA A 189 16.31 -6.57 6.64
C ALA A 189 15.67 -7.92 6.29
N ALA A 190 15.74 -8.34 5.03
CA ALA A 190 15.22 -9.64 4.60
C ALA A 190 15.92 -10.81 5.27
N LYS A 191 17.27 -10.78 5.39
CA LYS A 191 18.06 -11.78 6.08
C LYS A 191 17.72 -11.86 7.57
N ASN A 192 17.76 -10.71 8.25
CA ASN A 192 17.52 -10.65 9.71
C ASN A 192 16.07 -11.05 10.05
N GLY A 193 15.12 -10.66 9.22
CA GLY A 193 13.71 -11.06 9.37
C GLY A 193 13.50 -12.57 9.18
N THR A 194 14.13 -13.16 8.16
CA THR A 194 14.06 -14.61 7.93
C THR A 194 14.68 -15.40 9.09
N GLU A 195 15.88 -15.00 9.58
CA GLU A 195 16.49 -15.60 10.75
C GLU A 195 15.62 -15.45 12.01
N TYR A 196 14.98 -14.29 12.17
CA TYR A 196 14.06 -14.03 13.26
C TYR A 196 12.84 -14.95 13.23
N MET A 197 12.21 -15.10 12.05
CA MET A 197 11.10 -16.04 11.88
C MET A 197 11.50 -17.48 12.20
N GLN A 198 12.64 -17.96 11.70
CA GLN A 198 13.17 -19.29 12.01
C GLN A 198 13.36 -19.51 13.50
N ARG A 199 13.80 -18.50 14.22
CA ARG A 199 14.07 -18.60 15.68
C ARG A 199 12.80 -18.56 16.52
N HIS A 200 11.83 -17.72 16.17
CA HIS A 200 10.72 -17.40 17.05
C HIS A 200 9.38 -17.98 16.61
N PHE A 201 9.13 -18.09 15.30
CA PHE A 201 7.85 -18.58 14.78
C PHE A 201 7.88 -20.05 14.39
N ARG A 202 9.04 -20.60 14.04
CA ARG A 202 9.15 -21.96 13.53
C ARG A 202 9.00 -23.00 14.64
N HIS A 203 8.22 -24.05 14.35
CA HIS A 203 8.31 -25.36 14.99
C HIS A 203 8.85 -26.37 13.99
N GLN A 204 9.91 -27.08 14.36
CA GLN A 204 10.52 -28.09 13.50
C GLN A 204 10.65 -29.41 14.24
N ASN A 205 10.14 -30.49 13.66
CA ASN A 205 10.41 -31.85 14.06
C ASN A 205 11.27 -32.55 13.02
N LYS A 206 12.56 -32.62 13.25
CA LYS A 206 13.54 -33.20 12.31
C LYS A 206 13.36 -34.68 12.07
N SER A 207 12.83 -35.45 13.07
CA SER A 207 12.62 -36.88 12.92
C SER A 207 11.52 -37.22 11.92
N ASP A 208 10.51 -36.34 11.79
CA ASP A 208 9.36 -36.55 10.95
C ASP A 208 9.38 -35.69 9.66
N GLY A 209 10.41 -34.86 9.50
CA GLY A 209 10.51 -33.93 8.38
C GLY A 209 9.36 -32.91 8.34
N ILE A 210 8.88 -32.49 9.52
CA ILE A 210 7.73 -31.58 9.65
C ILE A 210 8.21 -30.22 10.13
N CYS A 211 7.81 -29.19 9.40
CA CYS A 211 7.95 -27.80 9.79
C CYS A 211 6.58 -27.11 9.70
N TYR A 212 6.16 -26.46 10.80
CA TYR A 212 5.04 -25.55 10.79
C TYR A 212 5.38 -24.28 11.57
N TRP A 213 4.55 -23.28 11.44
CA TRP A 213 4.80 -21.96 11.97
C TRP A 213 3.67 -21.52 12.90
N TYR A 214 4.03 -20.92 14.02
CA TYR A 214 3.08 -20.30 14.95
C TYR A 214 2.46 -19.07 14.29
N SER A 215 1.17 -18.90 14.38
CA SER A 215 0.45 -17.79 13.72
C SER A 215 0.77 -16.43 14.34
N GLN A 216 1.10 -16.43 15.64
CA GLN A 216 1.33 -15.21 16.40
C GLN A 216 2.35 -15.45 17.52
N ILE A 217 3.14 -14.43 17.80
CA ILE A 217 3.98 -14.37 19.00
C ILE A 217 3.77 -13.06 19.75
N ASP A 218 3.99 -13.12 21.05
CA ASP A 218 3.98 -11.97 21.95
C ASP A 218 5.29 -11.97 22.75
N ILE A 219 6.01 -10.86 22.70
CA ILE A 219 7.28 -10.68 23.42
C ILE A 219 6.96 -10.03 24.75
N GLN A 220 7.19 -10.77 25.82
CA GLN A 220 6.93 -10.32 27.18
C GLN A 220 8.01 -9.35 27.66
N ASP A 221 7.73 -8.57 28.70
CA ASP A 221 8.66 -7.58 29.28
C ASP A 221 9.97 -8.22 29.80
N ASP A 222 9.94 -9.49 30.21
CA ASP A 222 11.12 -10.26 30.64
C ASP A 222 11.94 -10.81 29.45
N GLY A 223 11.52 -10.53 28.20
CA GLY A 223 12.14 -11.00 26.97
C GLY A 223 11.75 -12.43 26.57
N SER A 224 10.89 -13.11 27.34
CA SER A 224 10.33 -14.40 26.94
C SER A 224 9.35 -14.24 25.78
N VAL A 225 9.14 -15.31 25.00
CA VAL A 225 8.26 -15.29 23.83
C VAL A 225 7.12 -16.26 24.04
N ARG A 226 5.91 -15.73 24.11
CA ARG A 226 4.69 -16.53 24.12
C ARG A 226 4.26 -16.78 22.68
N LYS A 227 3.96 -18.06 22.36
CA LYS A 227 3.62 -18.50 21.01
C LYS A 227 2.19 -19.00 20.96
N TYR A 228 1.49 -18.67 19.85
CA TYR A 228 0.11 -19.07 19.60
C TYR A 228 0.01 -19.84 18.30
N MET A 229 -0.66 -20.99 18.33
CA MET A 229 -0.82 -21.87 17.17
C MET A 229 -1.74 -21.23 16.11
N GLY A 230 -2.90 -20.74 16.53
CA GLY A 230 -3.87 -20.04 15.69
C GLY A 230 -3.98 -18.56 16.08
N SER A 231 -4.84 -17.84 15.38
CA SER A 231 -5.10 -16.42 15.67
C SER A 231 -5.85 -16.29 17.01
N THR A 232 -5.40 -15.42 17.88
CA THR A 232 -6.11 -15.07 19.11
C THR A 232 -7.47 -14.40 18.88
N ALA A 233 -7.68 -13.84 17.68
CA ALA A 233 -8.96 -13.27 17.28
C ALA A 233 -10.05 -14.33 16.97
N GLY A 234 -9.66 -15.60 16.78
CA GLY A 234 -10.58 -16.72 16.44
C GLY A 234 -11.26 -17.39 17.63
N GLY A 235 -11.05 -16.91 18.86
CA GLY A 235 -11.55 -17.55 20.09
C GLY A 235 -10.86 -18.90 20.40
N ASP A 236 -11.43 -19.67 21.35
CA ASP A 236 -10.80 -20.91 21.85
C ASP A 236 -10.59 -21.99 20.78
N GLU A 237 -11.47 -22.10 19.80
CA GLU A 237 -11.33 -23.08 18.70
C GLU A 237 -10.23 -22.67 17.72
N GLY A 238 -10.12 -21.37 17.41
CA GLY A 238 -9.08 -20.83 16.54
C GLY A 238 -7.68 -20.88 17.14
N GLY A 239 -7.57 -20.74 18.47
CA GLY A 239 -6.30 -20.72 19.18
C GLY A 239 -5.51 -22.02 19.16
N ASN A 240 -6.20 -23.17 18.96
CA ASN A 240 -5.59 -24.51 18.97
C ASN A 240 -5.42 -25.14 17.58
N ALA A 241 -5.83 -24.44 16.53
CA ALA A 241 -5.69 -24.90 15.16
C ALA A 241 -4.43 -24.33 14.50
N ILE A 242 -3.86 -25.08 13.55
CA ILE A 242 -2.81 -24.57 12.67
C ILE A 242 -3.50 -24.18 11.34
N PRO A 243 -3.74 -22.89 11.06
CA PRO A 243 -4.43 -22.49 9.86
C PRO A 243 -3.57 -22.70 8.62
N CYS A 244 -4.12 -23.31 7.56
CA CYS A 244 -3.42 -23.51 6.29
C CYS A 244 -2.97 -22.17 5.67
N TYR A 245 -3.81 -21.14 5.74
CA TYR A 245 -3.52 -19.78 5.27
C TYR A 245 -2.20 -19.24 5.85
N GLU A 246 -2.03 -19.33 7.16
CA GLU A 246 -0.83 -18.85 7.86
C GLU A 246 0.42 -19.60 7.39
N GLN A 247 0.33 -20.92 7.19
CA GLN A 247 1.46 -21.72 6.74
C GLN A 247 1.90 -21.35 5.31
N ILE A 248 0.97 -21.03 4.44
CA ILE A 248 1.27 -20.56 3.08
C ILE A 248 1.97 -19.19 3.15
N TYR A 249 1.45 -18.26 3.94
CA TYR A 249 2.08 -16.94 4.09
C TYR A 249 3.43 -16.98 4.78
N ALA A 250 3.65 -17.93 5.68
CA ALA A 250 4.97 -18.14 6.31
C ALA A 250 6.09 -18.35 5.28
N LEU A 251 5.76 -18.92 4.12
CA LEU A 251 6.74 -19.20 3.06
C LEU A 251 7.13 -17.96 2.24
N ALA A 252 6.32 -16.89 2.23
CA ALA A 252 6.54 -15.76 1.35
C ALA A 252 7.90 -15.08 1.57
N GLY A 253 8.18 -14.63 2.79
CA GLY A 253 9.45 -13.98 3.15
C GLY A 253 10.67 -14.88 3.00
N PRO A 254 10.69 -16.06 3.64
CA PRO A 254 11.81 -16.99 3.53
C PRO A 254 12.12 -17.42 2.09
N THR A 255 11.10 -17.70 1.27
CA THR A 255 11.32 -18.08 -0.13
C THR A 255 11.96 -16.96 -0.93
N GLN A 256 11.48 -15.73 -0.77
CA GLN A 256 12.04 -14.59 -1.50
C GLN A 256 13.48 -14.28 -1.03
N THR A 257 13.74 -14.42 0.27
CA THR A 257 15.09 -14.29 0.81
C THR A 257 16.02 -15.39 0.28
N TRP A 258 15.54 -16.65 0.27
CA TRP A 258 16.31 -17.77 -0.28
C TRP A 258 16.68 -17.56 -1.76
N ARG A 259 15.79 -16.99 -2.56
CA ARG A 259 16.08 -16.64 -3.97
C ARG A 259 17.27 -15.69 -4.12
N LEU A 260 17.50 -14.83 -3.12
CA LEU A 260 18.59 -13.85 -3.15
C LEU A 260 19.91 -14.41 -2.64
N ILE A 261 19.87 -15.15 -1.55
CA ILE A 261 21.10 -15.55 -0.85
C ILE A 261 21.33 -17.05 -0.81
N GLY A 262 20.37 -17.86 -1.25
CA GLY A 262 20.42 -19.30 -1.10
C GLY A 262 20.29 -19.74 0.36
N GLY A 263 20.96 -20.83 0.73
CA GLY A 263 21.03 -21.37 2.10
C GLY A 263 20.20 -22.62 2.27
N GLU A 264 20.89 -23.75 2.59
CA GLU A 264 20.25 -25.05 2.76
C GLU A 264 19.24 -25.07 3.92
N GLY A 265 19.49 -24.30 4.99
CA GLY A 265 18.58 -24.25 6.14
C GLY A 265 17.24 -23.58 5.80
N ILE A 266 17.25 -22.53 5.00
CA ILE A 266 16.01 -21.85 4.55
C ILE A 266 15.27 -22.77 3.59
N LYS A 267 15.98 -23.39 2.65
CA LYS A 267 15.40 -24.34 1.70
C LYS A 267 14.74 -25.52 2.39
N GLN A 268 15.39 -26.08 3.39
CA GLN A 268 14.86 -27.21 4.16
C GLN A 268 13.55 -26.82 4.88
N ASP A 269 13.48 -25.63 5.49
CA ASP A 269 12.26 -25.15 6.12
C ASP A 269 11.10 -25.01 5.12
N ILE A 270 11.40 -24.52 3.91
CA ILE A 270 10.42 -24.41 2.83
C ILE A 270 9.91 -25.80 2.44
N ASP A 271 10.80 -26.74 2.15
CA ASP A 271 10.46 -28.09 1.72
C ASP A 271 9.68 -28.85 2.80
N ASP A 272 10.08 -28.74 4.07
CA ASP A 272 9.40 -29.37 5.21
C ASP A 272 8.01 -28.76 5.45
N THR A 273 7.85 -27.44 5.26
CA THR A 273 6.54 -26.79 5.35
C THR A 273 5.62 -27.23 4.22
N ILE A 274 6.11 -27.33 2.99
CA ILE A 274 5.35 -27.83 1.85
C ILE A 274 4.95 -29.30 2.10
N SER A 275 5.83 -30.10 2.66
CA SER A 275 5.56 -31.50 3.03
C SER A 275 4.48 -31.58 4.10
N PHE A 276 4.52 -30.70 5.11
CA PHE A 276 3.48 -30.56 6.13
C PHE A 276 2.13 -30.22 5.50
N LEU A 277 2.07 -29.22 4.61
CA LEU A 277 0.84 -28.81 3.92
C LEU A 277 0.26 -29.95 3.08
N ASN A 278 1.09 -30.65 2.31
CA ASN A 278 0.64 -31.78 1.49
C ASN A 278 0.12 -32.95 2.33
N ARG A 279 0.68 -33.16 3.52
CA ARG A 279 0.30 -34.27 4.39
C ARG A 279 -1.01 -34.04 5.14
N TYR A 280 -1.30 -32.80 5.54
CA TYR A 280 -2.41 -32.52 6.45
C TYR A 280 -3.55 -31.71 5.84
N TYR A 281 -3.35 -31.04 4.68
CA TYR A 281 -4.37 -30.18 4.07
C TYR A 281 -4.70 -30.56 2.62
N LYS A 282 -4.00 -31.52 2.06
CA LYS A 282 -4.33 -32.03 0.73
C LYS A 282 -5.14 -33.33 0.88
N ASP A 283 -6.36 -33.34 0.30
CA ASP A 283 -7.21 -34.54 0.17
C ASP A 283 -6.66 -35.53 -0.85
#